data_45d3c96e7e6ccb9229072c37d4f3f997
#
_entry.id   45d3c96e7e6ccb9229072c37d4f3f997
#
_cell.length_a   1.000
_cell.length_b   1.000
_cell.length_c   1.000
_cell.angle_alpha   90.00
_cell.angle_beta   90.00
_cell.angle_gamma   90.00
#
_symmetry.space_group_name_H-M   'P 1'
#
loop_
_entity.id
_entity.type
_entity.pdbx_description
1 polymer ?
#
loop_
_entity_poly.entity_id
_entity_poly.type
_entity_poly.pdbx_seq_one_letter_code
_entity_poly.pdbx_strand_id
1 'polypeptide(L)'
;MSKARKIQIIRITVDAAMTVLLLLLMGYSKIGECAHEWLGIGMTVLFVLHHILNRKWIKSVCKGKCTLYRLFQTVTACLILLTMLCSAVSGAILSRYIFASLNLGGAYLARTVHMLCGYWDFVLLSLHLGIHWAMIIGMLSRKIPKNKPILKWIARGFSILIAGYGVYAFIFRKLPEYLSGVTQFIFFDEDEPIALFLLDYIAVMGLFVFVGHYFALLLKQIHKSKGTVQK
;
A
#
# COMPACT_ATOMS: atom_id res chain seq x y z
N MET A 1 -4.77 18.30 24.96
CA MET A 1 -4.05 17.29 24.14
C MET A 1 -2.72 17.88 23.69
N SER A 2 -1.59 17.19 23.91
CA SER A 2 -0.26 17.71 23.55
C SER A 2 -0.10 17.86 22.01
N LYS A 3 0.73 18.80 21.56
CA LYS A 3 1.02 19.02 20.13
C LYS A 3 1.52 17.75 19.43
N ALA A 4 2.35 16.94 20.12
CA ALA A 4 2.86 15.67 19.61
C ALA A 4 1.72 14.65 19.35
N ARG A 5 0.75 14.55 20.26
CA ARG A 5 -0.40 13.66 20.12
C ARG A 5 -1.32 14.06 18.96
N LYS A 6 -1.51 15.37 18.73
CA LYS A 6 -2.27 15.88 17.57
C LYS A 6 -1.60 15.46 16.27
N ILE A 7 -0.29 15.67 16.12
CA ILE A 7 0.46 15.29 14.92
C ILE A 7 0.40 13.76 14.68
N GLN A 8 0.49 12.95 15.73
CA GLN A 8 0.38 11.50 15.60
C GLN A 8 -1.00 11.06 15.08
N ILE A 9 -2.08 11.67 15.58
CA ILE A 9 -3.44 11.40 15.11
C ILE A 9 -3.56 11.76 13.63
N ILE A 10 -3.09 12.95 13.22
CA ILE A 10 -3.13 13.38 11.81
C ILE A 10 -2.41 12.37 10.91
N ARG A 11 -1.22 11.88 11.29
CA ARG A 11 -0.50 10.85 10.53
C ARG A 11 -1.33 9.59 10.36
N ILE A 12 -1.89 9.06 11.45
CA ILE A 12 -2.70 7.83 11.41
C ILE A 12 -3.93 8.04 10.52
N THR A 13 -4.59 9.21 10.59
CA THR A 13 -5.76 9.52 9.76
C THR A 13 -5.37 9.60 8.28
N VAL A 14 -4.25 10.25 7.94
CA VAL A 14 -3.74 10.33 6.56
C VAL A 14 -3.42 8.93 6.03
N ASP A 15 -2.69 8.11 6.80
CA ASP A 15 -2.31 6.76 6.40
C ASP A 15 -3.54 5.85 6.21
N ALA A 16 -4.54 5.96 7.10
CA ALA A 16 -5.80 5.23 6.97
C ALA A 16 -6.61 5.69 5.75
N ALA A 17 -6.71 7.00 5.50
CA ALA A 17 -7.40 7.55 4.34
C ALA A 17 -6.74 7.10 3.03
N MET A 18 -5.41 7.12 2.95
CA MET A 18 -4.66 6.61 1.79
C MET A 18 -4.92 5.12 1.55
N THR A 19 -5.01 4.31 2.61
CA THR A 19 -5.32 2.87 2.50
C THR A 19 -6.72 2.63 1.93
N VAL A 20 -7.71 3.41 2.36
CA VAL A 20 -9.08 3.33 1.82
C VAL A 20 -9.13 3.81 0.37
N LEU A 21 -8.48 4.95 0.06
CA LEU A 21 -8.41 5.45 -1.31
C LEU A 21 -7.74 4.46 -2.25
N LEU A 22 -6.68 3.78 -1.81
CA LEU A 22 -5.99 2.76 -2.60
C LEU A 22 -6.95 1.64 -3.02
N LEU A 23 -7.76 1.14 -2.10
CA LEU A 23 -8.76 0.10 -2.40
C LEU A 23 -9.84 0.60 -3.38
N LEU A 24 -10.33 1.83 -3.20
CA LEU A 24 -11.34 2.42 -4.07
C LEU A 24 -10.79 2.67 -5.48
N LEU A 25 -9.53 3.13 -5.60
CA LEU A 25 -8.88 3.37 -6.89
C LEU A 25 -8.71 2.09 -7.72
N MET A 26 -8.56 0.92 -7.09
CA MET A 26 -8.56 -0.36 -7.81
C MET A 26 -9.91 -0.68 -8.44
N GLY A 27 -10.99 -0.09 -7.94
CA GLY A 27 -12.36 -0.28 -8.41
C GLY A 27 -12.79 0.67 -9.53
N TYR A 28 -11.89 1.12 -10.40
CA TYR A 28 -12.17 2.05 -11.50
C TYR A 28 -13.49 1.78 -12.23
N SER A 29 -13.74 0.54 -12.65
CA SER A 29 -14.99 0.16 -13.36
C SER A 29 -16.25 0.28 -12.53
N LYS A 30 -16.12 0.14 -11.20
CA LYS A 30 -17.27 0.16 -10.28
C LYS A 30 -17.62 1.57 -9.81
N ILE A 31 -16.64 2.48 -9.78
CA ILE A 31 -16.83 3.86 -9.33
C ILE A 31 -16.95 4.87 -10.47
N GLY A 32 -16.50 4.51 -11.67
CA GLY A 32 -16.52 5.35 -12.86
C GLY A 32 -15.34 6.32 -12.98
N GLU A 33 -15.11 6.80 -14.21
CA GLU A 33 -13.95 7.64 -14.56
C GLU A 33 -13.84 8.90 -13.72
N CYS A 34 -14.93 9.66 -13.61
CA CYS A 34 -14.93 10.95 -12.90
C CYS A 34 -14.56 10.78 -11.42
N ALA A 35 -15.16 9.78 -10.74
CA ALA A 35 -14.84 9.51 -9.34
C ALA A 35 -13.39 9.04 -9.18
N HIS A 36 -12.89 8.20 -10.10
CA HIS A 36 -11.51 7.73 -10.09
C HIS A 36 -10.52 8.89 -10.21
N GLU A 37 -10.75 9.87 -11.10
CA GLU A 37 -9.88 11.04 -11.24
C GLU A 37 -9.84 11.87 -9.94
N TRP A 38 -10.99 12.16 -9.32
CA TRP A 38 -11.03 12.92 -8.07
C TRP A 38 -10.37 12.18 -6.90
N LEU A 39 -10.59 10.87 -6.79
CA LEU A 39 -9.92 10.04 -5.78
C LEU A 39 -8.42 9.96 -6.02
N GLY A 40 -7.96 9.92 -7.29
CA GLY A 40 -6.55 9.96 -7.67
C GLY A 40 -5.87 11.27 -7.25
N ILE A 41 -6.54 12.42 -7.43
CA ILE A 41 -6.04 13.71 -6.90
C ILE A 41 -6.00 13.67 -5.38
N GLY A 42 -7.07 13.20 -4.73
CA GLY A 42 -7.10 13.04 -3.28
C GLY A 42 -5.94 12.18 -2.76
N MET A 43 -5.67 11.06 -3.43
CA MET A 43 -4.52 10.18 -3.12
C MET A 43 -3.20 10.92 -3.27
N THR A 44 -3.00 11.66 -4.37
CA THR A 44 -1.78 12.44 -4.62
C THR A 44 -1.56 13.51 -3.54
N VAL A 45 -2.59 14.25 -3.17
CA VAL A 45 -2.52 15.27 -2.10
C VAL A 45 -2.16 14.64 -0.76
N LEU A 46 -2.82 13.53 -0.39
CA LEU A 46 -2.52 12.82 0.85
C LEU A 46 -1.12 12.20 0.84
N PHE A 47 -0.65 11.74 -0.31
CA PHE A 47 0.72 11.22 -0.47
C PHE A 47 1.77 12.30 -0.23
N VAL A 48 1.58 13.51 -0.78
CA VAL A 48 2.45 14.67 -0.50
C VAL A 48 2.41 15.02 0.99
N LEU A 49 1.21 15.07 1.58
CA LEU A 49 1.03 15.37 3.00
C LEU A 49 1.72 14.31 3.89
N HIS A 50 1.61 13.02 3.54
CA HIS A 50 2.31 11.93 4.21
C HIS A 50 3.84 12.17 4.24
N HIS A 51 4.43 12.56 3.12
CA HIS A 51 5.86 12.85 3.03
C HIS A 51 6.26 14.08 3.87
N ILE A 52 5.46 15.15 3.84
CA ILE A 52 5.69 16.34 4.68
C ILE A 52 5.65 15.98 6.17
N LEU A 53 4.66 15.21 6.59
CA LEU A 53 4.52 14.76 7.98
C LEU A 53 5.67 13.84 8.41
N ASN A 54 6.22 13.05 7.49
CA ASN A 54 7.29 12.07 7.76
C ASN A 54 8.69 12.57 7.35
N ARG A 55 8.87 13.88 7.07
CA ARG A 55 10.16 14.49 6.64
C ARG A 55 11.36 14.16 7.54
N LYS A 56 11.14 13.89 8.83
CA LYS A 56 12.21 13.50 9.75
C LYS A 56 12.80 12.14 9.38
N TRP A 57 11.97 11.19 8.96
CA TRP A 57 12.41 9.90 8.48
C TRP A 57 13.24 10.05 7.20
N ILE A 58 12.76 10.82 6.23
CA ILE A 58 13.46 11.10 4.97
C ILE A 58 14.87 11.66 5.25
N LYS A 59 14.99 12.65 6.15
CA LYS A 59 16.28 13.22 6.55
C LYS A 59 17.21 12.23 7.27
N SER A 60 16.66 11.14 7.82
CA SER A 60 17.42 10.12 8.52
C SER A 60 17.84 8.94 7.63
N VAL A 61 17.28 8.80 6.43
CA VAL A 61 17.54 7.65 5.53
C VAL A 61 19.02 7.48 5.24
N CYS A 62 19.75 8.56 4.98
CA CYS A 62 21.20 8.52 4.70
C CYS A 62 22.07 8.53 5.96
N LYS A 63 21.49 8.52 7.18
CA LYS A 63 22.24 8.63 8.44
C LYS A 63 22.20 7.34 9.24
N GLY A 64 23.34 6.91 9.79
CA GLY A 64 23.46 5.76 10.68
C GLY A 64 23.77 4.43 9.98
N LYS A 65 23.76 3.32 10.75
CA LYS A 65 24.11 1.99 10.24
C LYS A 65 23.03 1.47 9.26
N CYS A 66 23.46 0.99 8.10
CA CYS A 66 22.59 0.35 7.12
C CYS A 66 22.34 -1.11 7.55
N THR A 67 21.15 -1.41 8.05
CA THR A 67 20.71 -2.78 8.32
C THR A 67 19.88 -3.32 7.17
N LEU A 68 19.80 -4.64 6.98
CA LEU A 68 18.97 -5.25 5.94
C LEU A 68 17.50 -4.83 6.05
N TYR A 69 16.97 -4.73 7.28
CA TYR A 69 15.62 -4.21 7.51
C TYR A 69 15.47 -2.77 7.01
N ARG A 70 16.44 -1.91 7.30
CA ARG A 70 16.42 -0.51 6.89
C ARG A 70 16.57 -0.37 5.36
N LEU A 71 17.43 -1.19 4.76
CA LEU A 71 17.57 -1.25 3.31
C LEU A 71 16.24 -1.63 2.64
N PHE A 72 15.61 -2.71 3.11
CA PHE A 72 14.30 -3.15 2.59
C PHE A 72 13.24 -2.04 2.69
N GLN A 73 13.15 -1.38 3.85
CA GLN A 73 12.23 -0.27 4.08
C GLN A 73 12.48 0.90 3.12
N THR A 74 13.75 1.25 2.91
CA THR A 74 14.15 2.38 2.05
C THR A 74 13.89 2.05 0.58
N VAL A 75 14.27 0.86 0.12
CA VAL A 75 14.04 0.42 -1.27
C VAL A 75 12.54 0.40 -1.57
N THR A 76 11.73 -0.18 -0.68
CA THR A 76 10.26 -0.19 -0.85
C THR A 76 9.71 1.24 -0.92
N ALA A 77 10.15 2.15 -0.06
CA ALA A 77 9.70 3.55 -0.08
C ALA A 77 10.12 4.29 -1.36
N CYS A 78 11.34 4.04 -1.88
CA CYS A 78 11.79 4.62 -3.15
C CYS A 78 10.99 4.10 -4.36
N LEU A 79 10.69 2.80 -4.38
CA LEU A 79 9.85 2.21 -5.42
C LEU A 79 8.44 2.80 -5.41
N ILE A 80 7.81 2.92 -4.22
CA ILE A 80 6.51 3.56 -4.07
C ILE A 80 6.54 5.01 -4.58
N LEU A 81 7.57 5.77 -4.20
CA LEU A 81 7.70 7.15 -4.68
C LEU A 81 7.76 7.22 -6.21
N LEU A 82 8.54 6.33 -6.83
CA LEU A 82 8.67 6.27 -8.29
C LEU A 82 7.34 5.89 -8.95
N THR A 83 6.72 4.80 -8.54
CA THR A 83 5.47 4.31 -9.14
C THR A 83 4.32 5.27 -8.93
N MET A 84 4.17 5.89 -7.74
CA MET A 84 3.17 6.91 -7.45
C MET A 84 3.34 8.17 -8.32
N LEU A 85 4.59 8.63 -8.54
CA LEU A 85 4.84 9.75 -9.45
C LEU A 85 4.47 9.40 -10.90
N CYS A 86 4.84 8.20 -11.36
CA CYS A 86 4.47 7.71 -12.67
C CYS A 86 2.95 7.58 -12.83
N SER A 87 2.25 7.05 -11.82
CA SER A 87 0.78 6.94 -11.80
C SER A 87 0.12 8.31 -11.84
N ALA A 88 0.62 9.29 -11.07
CA ALA A 88 0.05 10.64 -11.03
C ALA A 88 0.23 11.36 -12.39
N VAL A 89 1.43 11.32 -12.98
CA VAL A 89 1.72 11.96 -14.27
C VAL A 89 0.93 11.30 -15.39
N SER A 90 0.95 9.97 -15.48
CA SER A 90 0.20 9.24 -16.50
C SER A 90 -1.32 9.42 -16.33
N GLY A 91 -1.81 9.45 -15.10
CA GLY A 91 -3.22 9.75 -14.81
C GLY A 91 -3.63 11.16 -15.25
N ALA A 92 -2.77 12.17 -15.07
CA ALA A 92 -3.02 13.52 -15.55
C ALA A 92 -3.09 13.58 -17.10
N ILE A 93 -2.24 12.81 -17.81
CA ILE A 93 -2.28 12.70 -19.27
C ILE A 93 -3.57 12.03 -19.76
N LEU A 94 -4.09 11.05 -19.00
CA LEU A 94 -5.30 10.29 -19.34
C LEU A 94 -6.59 10.99 -18.92
N SER A 95 -6.49 12.04 -18.10
CA SER A 95 -7.66 12.73 -17.52
C SER A 95 -8.59 13.27 -18.59
N ARG A 96 -9.89 12.97 -18.42
CA ARG A 96 -10.97 13.44 -19.31
C ARG A 96 -11.84 14.52 -18.67
N TYR A 97 -11.74 14.71 -17.35
CA TYR A 97 -12.57 15.66 -16.60
C TYR A 97 -11.75 16.82 -16.06
N ILE A 98 -10.67 16.54 -15.32
CA ILE A 98 -9.98 17.57 -14.54
C ILE A 98 -8.86 18.25 -15.34
N PHE A 99 -8.06 17.46 -16.06
CA PHE A 99 -6.94 17.95 -16.87
C PHE A 99 -7.20 17.88 -18.39
N ALA A 100 -8.45 17.63 -18.81
CA ALA A 100 -8.83 17.50 -20.22
C ALA A 100 -8.39 18.69 -21.08
N SER A 101 -8.40 19.90 -20.54
CA SER A 101 -7.99 21.13 -21.22
C SER A 101 -6.50 21.19 -21.58
N LEU A 102 -5.65 20.40 -20.91
CA LEU A 102 -4.21 20.40 -21.17
C LEU A 102 -3.85 19.68 -22.48
N ASN A 103 -4.75 18.83 -23.03
CA ASN A 103 -4.60 18.08 -24.28
C ASN A 103 -3.20 17.47 -24.48
N LEU A 104 -2.71 16.80 -23.42
CA LEU A 104 -1.38 16.19 -23.42
C LEU A 104 -1.39 14.95 -24.30
N GLY A 105 -0.54 14.91 -25.31
CA GLY A 105 -0.40 13.76 -26.21
C GLY A 105 0.20 12.53 -25.49
N GLY A 106 0.22 11.35 -26.15
CA GLY A 106 0.88 10.16 -25.61
C GLY A 106 -0.04 9.22 -24.78
N ALA A 107 -1.36 9.28 -24.99
CA ALA A 107 -2.35 8.51 -24.23
C ALA A 107 -2.10 6.99 -24.22
N TYR A 108 -1.55 6.41 -25.28
CA TYR A 108 -1.22 4.97 -25.34
C TYR A 108 -0.16 4.58 -24.31
N LEU A 109 0.98 5.30 -24.30
CA LEU A 109 2.05 5.06 -23.34
C LEU A 109 1.59 5.39 -21.91
N ALA A 110 0.87 6.49 -21.75
CA ALA A 110 0.33 6.89 -20.45
C ALA A 110 -0.59 5.81 -19.87
N ARG A 111 -1.44 5.17 -20.67
CA ARG A 111 -2.31 4.07 -20.24
C ARG A 111 -1.50 2.87 -19.75
N THR A 112 -0.50 2.44 -20.53
CA THR A 112 0.36 1.32 -20.13
C THR A 112 1.09 1.60 -18.83
N VAL A 113 1.69 2.81 -18.69
CA VAL A 113 2.40 3.22 -17.48
C VAL A 113 1.44 3.33 -16.29
N HIS A 114 0.25 3.93 -16.47
CA HIS A 114 -0.73 4.11 -15.40
C HIS A 114 -1.22 2.78 -14.85
N MET A 115 -1.56 1.83 -15.73
CA MET A 115 -1.99 0.50 -15.32
C MET A 115 -0.89 -0.25 -14.58
N LEU A 116 0.30 -0.33 -15.18
CA LEU A 116 1.43 -1.04 -14.58
C LEU A 116 1.79 -0.46 -13.22
N CYS A 117 1.95 0.87 -13.13
CA CYS A 117 2.29 1.53 -11.88
C CYS A 117 1.16 1.44 -10.86
N GLY A 118 -0.11 1.53 -11.25
CA GLY A 118 -1.25 1.40 -10.34
C GLY A 118 -1.32 0.03 -9.64
N TYR A 119 -1.08 -1.06 -10.37
CA TYR A 119 -1.01 -2.39 -9.77
C TYR A 119 0.24 -2.59 -8.90
N TRP A 120 1.40 -2.04 -9.32
CA TRP A 120 2.60 -2.04 -8.48
C TRP A 120 2.43 -1.17 -7.23
N ASP A 121 1.78 -0.01 -7.33
CA ASP A 121 1.45 0.83 -6.16
C ASP A 121 0.61 0.05 -5.16
N PHE A 122 -0.39 -0.70 -5.63
CA PHE A 122 -1.22 -1.52 -4.75
C PHE A 122 -0.40 -2.57 -3.99
N VAL A 123 0.48 -3.30 -4.67
CA VAL A 123 1.35 -4.31 -4.06
C VAL A 123 2.36 -3.68 -3.10
N LEU A 124 3.07 -2.64 -3.56
CA LEU A 124 4.15 -1.99 -2.79
C LEU A 124 3.62 -1.26 -1.55
N LEU A 125 2.48 -0.55 -1.66
CA LEU A 125 1.84 0.10 -0.53
C LEU A 125 1.31 -0.92 0.49
N SER A 126 0.79 -2.05 0.03
CA SER A 126 0.37 -3.16 0.91
C SER A 126 1.56 -3.78 1.64
N LEU A 127 2.69 -3.99 0.95
CA LEU A 127 3.95 -4.42 1.58
C LEU A 127 4.45 -3.41 2.60
N HIS A 128 4.41 -2.12 2.25
CA HIS A 128 4.84 -1.03 3.14
C HIS A 128 3.98 -0.97 4.41
N LEU A 129 2.68 -1.13 4.28
CA LEU A 129 1.77 -1.27 5.42
C LEU A 129 2.17 -2.46 6.29
N GLY A 130 2.54 -3.60 5.67
CA GLY A 130 3.04 -4.79 6.34
C GLY A 130 4.34 -4.56 7.12
N ILE A 131 5.30 -3.81 6.57
CA ILE A 131 6.54 -3.43 7.26
C ILE A 131 6.25 -2.70 8.58
N HIS A 132 5.21 -1.86 8.59
CA HIS A 132 4.76 -1.08 9.75
C HIS A 132 3.71 -1.77 10.62
N TRP A 133 3.24 -2.98 10.24
CA TRP A 133 2.13 -3.68 10.90
C TRP A 133 2.35 -3.94 12.38
N ALA A 134 3.58 -4.29 12.79
CA ALA A 134 3.93 -4.48 14.20
C ALA A 134 3.69 -3.22 15.05
N MET A 135 3.89 -2.03 14.49
CA MET A 135 3.62 -0.75 15.15
C MET A 135 2.10 -0.53 15.28
N ILE A 136 1.33 -0.85 14.25
CA ILE A 136 -0.13 -0.74 14.23
C ILE A 136 -0.73 -1.67 15.30
N ILE A 137 -0.33 -2.95 15.30
CA ILE A 137 -0.74 -3.93 16.33
C ILE A 137 -0.36 -3.42 17.73
N GLY A 138 0.84 -2.88 17.90
CA GLY A 138 1.31 -2.32 19.17
C GLY A 138 0.47 -1.15 19.67
N MET A 139 -0.07 -0.32 18.78
CA MET A 139 -0.99 0.77 19.13
C MET A 139 -2.37 0.25 19.54
N LEU A 140 -2.92 -0.71 18.79
CA LEU A 140 -4.22 -1.32 19.05
C LEU A 140 -4.20 -2.17 20.34
N SER A 141 -3.13 -2.93 20.56
CA SER A 141 -2.99 -3.83 21.70
C SER A 141 -2.83 -3.12 23.05
N ARG A 142 -2.52 -1.82 23.06
CA ARG A 142 -2.52 -1.03 24.31
C ARG A 142 -3.87 -0.99 25.02
N LYS A 143 -4.96 -1.21 24.29
CA LYS A 143 -6.34 -1.26 24.82
C LYS A 143 -6.80 -2.68 25.17
N ILE A 144 -5.99 -3.71 24.86
CA ILE A 144 -6.35 -5.12 25.07
C ILE A 144 -5.56 -5.68 26.24
N PRO A 145 -6.18 -6.42 27.17
CA PRO A 145 -5.48 -7.05 28.29
C PRO A 145 -4.37 -7.98 27.80
N LYS A 146 -3.15 -7.80 28.35
CA LYS A 146 -1.94 -8.53 27.93
C LYS A 146 -1.97 -10.04 28.17
N ASN A 147 -2.88 -10.53 29.00
CA ASN A 147 -2.92 -11.92 29.50
C ASN A 147 -3.83 -12.87 28.72
N LYS A 148 -4.09 -12.64 27.43
CA LYS A 148 -4.88 -13.59 26.62
C LYS A 148 -4.05 -14.17 25.48
N PRO A 149 -3.26 -15.24 25.71
CA PRO A 149 -2.46 -15.87 24.65
C PRO A 149 -3.35 -16.43 23.51
N ILE A 150 -4.56 -16.87 23.85
CA ILE A 150 -5.52 -17.40 22.89
C ILE A 150 -5.91 -16.36 21.81
N LEU A 151 -6.04 -15.08 22.17
CA LEU A 151 -6.35 -14.01 21.22
C LEU A 151 -5.23 -13.83 20.17
N LYS A 152 -3.97 -14.05 20.56
CA LYS A 152 -2.83 -14.00 19.62
C LYS A 152 -2.88 -15.15 18.62
N TRP A 153 -3.25 -16.35 19.07
CA TRP A 153 -3.39 -17.52 18.19
C TRP A 153 -4.57 -17.36 17.23
N ILE A 154 -5.70 -16.87 17.72
CA ILE A 154 -6.87 -16.54 16.87
C ILE A 154 -6.50 -15.51 15.80
N ALA A 155 -5.82 -14.41 16.18
CA ALA A 155 -5.39 -13.38 15.25
C ALA A 155 -4.40 -13.92 14.19
N ARG A 156 -3.49 -14.83 14.58
CA ARG A 156 -2.59 -15.51 13.63
C ARG A 156 -3.35 -16.43 12.68
N GLY A 157 -4.26 -17.26 13.19
CA GLY A 157 -5.10 -18.12 12.37
C GLY A 157 -5.90 -17.32 11.34
N PHE A 158 -6.53 -16.23 11.79
CA PHE A 158 -7.29 -15.33 10.91
C PHE A 158 -6.41 -14.65 9.86
N SER A 159 -5.20 -14.23 10.22
CA SER A 159 -4.26 -13.63 9.25
C SER A 159 -3.79 -14.63 8.19
N ILE A 160 -3.62 -15.91 8.55
CA ILE A 160 -3.28 -16.99 7.60
C ILE A 160 -4.46 -17.25 6.65
N LEU A 161 -5.69 -17.28 7.15
CA LEU A 161 -6.89 -17.45 6.33
C LEU A 161 -7.05 -16.32 5.31
N ILE A 162 -6.88 -15.06 5.75
CA ILE A 162 -6.91 -13.91 4.84
C ILE A 162 -5.80 -14.01 3.79
N ALA A 163 -4.57 -14.36 4.18
CA ALA A 163 -3.46 -14.49 3.25
C ALA A 163 -3.70 -15.64 2.26
N GLY A 164 -4.24 -16.77 2.70
CA GLY A 164 -4.61 -17.91 1.83
C GLY A 164 -5.67 -17.53 0.80
N TYR A 165 -6.76 -16.90 1.24
CA TYR A 165 -7.78 -16.38 0.32
C TYR A 165 -7.20 -15.29 -0.60
N GLY A 166 -6.29 -14.45 -0.09
CA GLY A 166 -5.59 -13.45 -0.87
C GLY A 166 -4.74 -14.03 -2.00
N VAL A 167 -4.13 -15.22 -1.82
CA VAL A 167 -3.44 -15.94 -2.92
C VAL A 167 -4.45 -16.35 -3.99
N TYR A 168 -5.58 -16.93 -3.60
CA TYR A 168 -6.64 -17.28 -4.54
C TYR A 168 -7.11 -16.04 -5.32
N ALA A 169 -7.47 -14.96 -4.62
CA ALA A 169 -7.94 -13.72 -5.22
C ALA A 169 -6.89 -13.07 -6.13
N PHE A 170 -5.61 -13.12 -5.76
CA PHE A 170 -4.49 -12.62 -6.57
C PHE A 170 -4.41 -13.31 -7.94
N ILE A 171 -4.60 -14.62 -7.99
CA ILE A 171 -4.60 -15.41 -9.22
C ILE A 171 -5.93 -15.20 -9.97
N PHE A 172 -7.06 -15.28 -9.27
CA PHE A 172 -8.40 -15.16 -9.84
C PHE A 172 -8.61 -13.80 -10.52
N ARG A 173 -8.13 -12.70 -9.89
CA ARG A 173 -8.17 -11.34 -10.44
C ARG A 173 -7.06 -11.05 -11.46
N LYS A 174 -6.28 -12.06 -11.87
CA LYS A 174 -5.20 -11.95 -12.88
C LYS A 174 -4.16 -10.87 -12.57
N LEU A 175 -3.91 -10.57 -11.28
CA LEU A 175 -2.92 -9.56 -10.90
C LEU A 175 -1.52 -9.83 -11.47
N PRO A 176 -1.04 -11.09 -11.58
CA PRO A 176 0.25 -11.38 -12.22
C PRO A 176 0.36 -10.86 -13.65
N GLU A 177 -0.73 -10.93 -14.45
CA GLU A 177 -0.76 -10.42 -15.82
C GLU A 177 -0.65 -8.89 -15.87
N TYR A 178 -1.33 -8.19 -14.96
CA TYR A 178 -1.24 -6.73 -14.84
C TYR A 178 0.13 -6.26 -14.33
N LEU A 179 0.70 -6.96 -13.35
CA LEU A 179 2.02 -6.64 -12.80
C LEU A 179 3.16 -6.88 -13.80
N SER A 180 2.98 -7.81 -14.74
CA SER A 180 3.93 -8.07 -15.82
C SER A 180 3.72 -7.17 -17.05
N GLY A 181 2.63 -6.39 -17.09
CA GLY A 181 2.29 -5.52 -18.21
C GLY A 181 1.84 -6.26 -19.48
N VAL A 182 1.55 -7.55 -19.38
CA VAL A 182 1.08 -8.38 -20.50
C VAL A 182 -0.33 -7.96 -20.91
N THR A 183 -1.19 -7.66 -19.94
CA THR A 183 -2.58 -7.25 -20.17
C THR A 183 -2.70 -5.74 -20.04
N GLN A 184 -3.17 -5.08 -21.12
CA GLN A 184 -3.38 -3.62 -21.16
C GLN A 184 -4.85 -3.23 -21.01
N PHE A 185 -5.75 -4.21 -20.95
CA PHE A 185 -7.19 -4.01 -20.78
C PHE A 185 -7.66 -4.75 -19.54
N ILE A 186 -8.47 -4.08 -18.76
CA ILE A 186 -9.07 -4.68 -17.56
C ILE A 186 -10.43 -5.24 -17.99
N PHE A 187 -10.60 -6.55 -17.85
CA PHE A 187 -11.89 -7.21 -18.03
C PHE A 187 -12.65 -7.13 -16.72
N PHE A 188 -13.85 -6.53 -16.79
CA PHE A 188 -14.73 -6.42 -15.64
C PHE A 188 -15.97 -7.26 -15.87
N ASP A 189 -16.42 -7.91 -14.83
CA ASP A 189 -17.77 -8.39 -14.73
C ASP A 189 -18.63 -7.25 -14.20
N GLU A 190 -19.48 -6.66 -15.04
CA GLU A 190 -20.33 -5.53 -14.66
C GLU A 190 -21.39 -5.93 -13.63
N ASP A 191 -21.84 -7.19 -13.66
CA ASP A 191 -22.86 -7.74 -12.77
C ASP A 191 -22.32 -8.07 -11.38
N GLU A 192 -20.98 -8.10 -11.21
CA GLU A 192 -20.36 -8.40 -9.92
C GLU A 192 -20.65 -7.29 -8.90
N PRO A 193 -21.18 -7.64 -7.69
CA PRO A 193 -21.34 -6.66 -6.61
C PRO A 193 -20.00 -6.05 -6.18
N ILE A 194 -19.97 -4.72 -6.02
CA ILE A 194 -18.77 -3.99 -5.56
C ILE A 194 -18.20 -4.53 -4.25
N ALA A 195 -19.06 -5.06 -3.37
CA ALA A 195 -18.66 -5.64 -2.12
C ALA A 195 -17.76 -6.89 -2.28
N LEU A 196 -18.08 -7.76 -3.23
CA LEU A 196 -17.27 -8.94 -3.55
C LEU A 196 -15.93 -8.55 -4.17
N PHE A 197 -15.98 -7.60 -5.13
CA PHE A 197 -14.77 -7.02 -5.71
C PHE A 197 -13.83 -6.46 -4.64
N LEU A 198 -14.34 -5.62 -3.73
CA LEU A 198 -13.53 -5.03 -2.67
C LEU A 198 -13.02 -6.08 -1.68
N LEU A 199 -13.79 -7.12 -1.39
CA LEU A 199 -13.37 -8.21 -0.51
C LEU A 199 -12.12 -8.93 -1.06
N ASP A 200 -12.09 -9.20 -2.36
CA ASP A 200 -10.93 -9.81 -3.01
C ASP A 200 -9.69 -8.89 -2.93
N TYR A 201 -9.84 -7.60 -3.22
CA TYR A 201 -8.73 -6.66 -3.12
C TYR A 201 -8.28 -6.43 -1.66
N ILE A 202 -9.19 -6.46 -0.68
CA ILE A 202 -8.84 -6.44 0.75
C ILE A 202 -8.04 -7.69 1.12
N ALA A 203 -8.42 -8.86 0.61
CA ALA A 203 -7.71 -10.10 0.87
C ALA A 203 -6.31 -10.11 0.22
N VAL A 204 -6.19 -9.62 -1.02
CA VAL A 204 -4.88 -9.45 -1.69
C VAL A 204 -4.00 -8.46 -0.93
N MET A 205 -4.56 -7.31 -0.48
CA MET A 205 -3.85 -6.38 0.40
C MET A 205 -3.38 -7.11 1.68
N GLY A 206 -4.25 -7.89 2.32
CA GLY A 206 -3.95 -8.71 3.49
C GLY A 206 -2.80 -9.68 3.26
N LEU A 207 -2.73 -10.33 2.09
CA LEU A 207 -1.62 -11.19 1.68
C LEU A 207 -0.30 -10.42 1.69
N PHE A 208 -0.22 -9.25 1.03
CA PHE A 208 1.01 -8.49 0.96
C PHE A 208 1.38 -7.82 2.29
N VAL A 209 0.40 -7.44 3.11
CA VAL A 209 0.62 -7.02 4.50
C VAL A 209 1.23 -8.16 5.31
N PHE A 210 0.71 -9.38 5.18
CA PHE A 210 1.26 -10.58 5.83
C PHE A 210 2.70 -10.83 5.41
N VAL A 211 2.99 -10.87 4.11
CA VAL A 211 4.34 -11.05 3.58
C VAL A 211 5.29 -9.97 4.09
N GLY A 212 4.90 -8.69 3.98
CA GLY A 212 5.72 -7.56 4.43
C GLY A 212 6.01 -7.60 5.94
N HIS A 213 5.01 -7.97 6.75
CA HIS A 213 5.16 -8.09 8.20
C HIS A 213 6.15 -9.17 8.61
N TYR A 214 5.96 -10.40 8.12
CA TYR A 214 6.82 -11.51 8.50
C TYR A 214 8.23 -11.38 7.93
N PHE A 215 8.37 -10.87 6.71
CA PHE A 215 9.67 -10.57 6.13
C PHE A 215 10.44 -9.51 6.93
N ALA A 216 9.75 -8.44 7.34
CA ALA A 216 10.33 -7.42 8.21
C ALA A 216 10.78 -7.97 9.57
N LEU A 217 10.02 -8.90 10.17
CA LEU A 217 10.40 -9.59 11.41
C LEU A 217 11.64 -10.46 11.20
N LEU A 218 11.70 -11.23 10.12
CA LEU A 218 12.85 -12.06 9.77
C LEU A 218 14.14 -11.24 9.65
N LEU A 219 14.09 -10.13 8.91
CA LEU A 219 15.26 -9.24 8.73
C LEU A 219 15.76 -8.65 10.07
N LYS A 220 14.83 -8.33 10.98
CA LYS A 220 15.20 -7.86 12.34
C LYS A 220 15.87 -8.95 13.17
N GLN A 221 15.43 -10.21 13.07
CA GLN A 221 16.02 -11.34 13.79
C GLN A 221 17.44 -11.65 13.30
N ILE A 222 17.67 -11.67 11.98
CA ILE A 222 18.99 -11.87 11.38
C ILE A 222 19.99 -10.83 11.90
N HIS A 223 19.58 -9.58 12.01
CA HIS A 223 20.44 -8.51 12.51
C HIS A 223 20.79 -8.71 14.00
N LYS A 224 19.83 -9.13 14.82
CA LYS A 224 20.04 -9.38 16.25
C LYS A 224 20.99 -10.55 16.49
N SER A 225 20.86 -11.65 15.75
CA SER A 225 21.73 -12.83 15.83
C SER A 225 23.19 -12.48 15.54
N LYS A 226 23.47 -11.72 14.48
CA LYS A 226 24.84 -11.29 14.14
C LYS A 226 25.50 -10.42 15.22
N GLY A 227 24.72 -9.60 15.92
CA GLY A 227 25.22 -8.76 17.01
C GLY A 227 25.52 -9.52 18.32
N THR A 228 24.98 -10.74 18.48
CA THR A 228 25.22 -11.58 19.66
C THR A 228 26.47 -12.47 19.49
N VAL A 229 26.85 -12.80 18.26
CA VAL A 229 28.04 -13.61 17.93
C VAL A 229 29.34 -12.78 17.99
N GLN A 230 29.25 -11.45 17.96
CA GLN A 230 30.39 -10.53 18.00
C GLN A 230 30.72 -9.98 19.42
N LYS A 231 30.02 -10.45 20.45
CA LYS A 231 30.32 -10.20 21.87
C LYS A 231 30.79 -11.47 22.54
#